data_2bf698e06b225c1f725b25ac18f72ab4
#
_entry.id   2bf698e06b225c1f725b25ac18f72ab4
#
_cell.length_a   1.000
_cell.length_b   1.000
_cell.length_c   1.000
_cell.angle_alpha   90.00
_cell.angle_beta   90.00
_cell.angle_gamma   90.00
#
_symmetry.space_group_name_H-M   'P 1'
#
loop_
_entity.id
_entity.type
_entity.pdbx_description
1 polymer ?
#
loop_
_entity_poly.entity_id
_entity_poly.type
_entity_poly.pdbx_seq_one_letter_code
_entity_poly.pdbx_strand_id
1 'polypeptide(L)'
;MLKEKKDGLSHNEFLKLKEQLEEKQFETQKENELYPHINDTNFNIKISRNPEFSKYIYEEQPSKNIEEISNKLCNRPFQLKPHQHFVRNFLSLQTPYNNLLLFHGLGSGKTCSAIGITEEMREYIKHINQNQRIIIVASPNVQTNFRIQLFDEKKLKKENEEWNIEGCVGNNFLKDLEGIDLKNLSKESLSKKINNIINQYYIFMGYVEFANYIKKTAAITYETKNKDKYIKHQLKKKFSNRLIVIDEIHNIRISKENLDFGKKVAKQLQLLINNVDNLRLLMLSGTPMYNNHYEIIWLLNLMNSNDNRSLITISDIFDKDGNFLIDENGNEIGKQMLQRKARGYVSFIKGADPYTFPYRIFPYQFNKNNSLKFLKRYPLKQFNGNHIIEPLKYVDVFINEMGSYQKM
;
A
#
# COMPACT_ATOMS: atom_id res chain seq x y z
N MET A 1 17.13 31.76 -2.55
CA MET A 1 18.37 30.96 -2.75
C MET A 1 18.27 29.89 -3.85
N LEU A 2 17.29 29.00 -3.87
CA LEU A 2 17.17 27.98 -4.95
C LEU A 2 16.73 28.54 -6.32
N LYS A 3 15.96 29.63 -6.37
CA LYS A 3 15.54 30.26 -7.63
C LYS A 3 16.67 31.04 -8.34
N GLU A 4 17.60 31.58 -7.57
CA GLU A 4 18.71 32.40 -8.11
C GLU A 4 19.89 31.57 -8.63
N LYS A 5 19.99 30.29 -8.24
CA LYS A 5 21.07 29.39 -8.70
C LYS A 5 20.66 28.44 -9.85
N LYS A 6 19.48 28.65 -10.45
CA LYS A 6 18.96 27.78 -11.51
C LYS A 6 19.63 28.01 -12.88
N ASP A 7 20.18 29.21 -13.06
CA ASP A 7 20.82 29.60 -14.32
C ASP A 7 22.29 29.14 -14.32
N GLY A 8 22.57 28.02 -14.99
CA GLY A 8 23.91 27.50 -15.22
C GLY A 8 24.26 26.11 -14.70
N LEU A 9 23.38 25.50 -13.88
CA LEU A 9 23.57 24.13 -13.38
C LEU A 9 22.89 23.10 -14.28
N SER A 10 23.53 22.00 -14.56
CA SER A 10 22.88 20.83 -15.17
C SER A 10 21.79 20.29 -14.24
N HIS A 11 20.79 19.62 -14.81
CA HIS A 11 19.70 19.01 -14.02
C HIS A 11 20.23 18.14 -12.85
N ASN A 12 21.26 17.37 -13.10
CA ASN A 12 21.89 16.52 -12.08
C ASN A 12 22.60 17.29 -10.96
N GLU A 13 23.26 18.40 -11.30
CA GLU A 13 23.90 19.27 -10.30
C GLU A 13 22.85 19.98 -9.45
N PHE A 14 21.75 20.42 -10.06
CA PHE A 14 20.61 21.01 -9.33
C PHE A 14 19.98 20.00 -8.35
N LEU A 15 19.77 18.75 -8.78
CA LEU A 15 19.26 17.68 -7.91
C LEU A 15 20.24 17.41 -6.75
N LYS A 16 21.53 17.25 -7.02
CA LYS A 16 22.55 17.05 -5.97
C LYS A 16 22.56 18.21 -4.97
N LEU A 17 22.50 19.45 -5.45
CA LEU A 17 22.47 20.63 -4.58
C LEU A 17 21.21 20.69 -3.72
N LYS A 18 20.05 20.36 -4.30
CA LYS A 18 18.80 20.30 -3.58
C LYS A 18 18.82 19.23 -2.50
N GLU A 19 19.38 18.07 -2.79
CA GLU A 19 19.55 16.97 -1.84
C GLU A 19 20.50 17.31 -0.70
N GLN A 20 21.62 17.97 -1.00
CA GLN A 20 22.55 18.46 0.02
C GLN A 20 21.90 19.50 0.95
N LEU A 21 21.01 20.32 0.40
CA LEU A 21 20.25 21.29 1.21
C LEU A 21 19.20 20.60 2.08
N GLU A 22 18.51 19.57 1.56
CA GLU A 22 17.59 18.74 2.34
C GLU A 22 18.33 17.99 3.46
N GLU A 23 19.53 17.47 3.19
CA GLU A 23 20.41 16.83 4.20
C GLU A 23 20.90 17.82 5.26
N LYS A 24 21.34 19.01 4.87
CA LYS A 24 21.76 20.05 5.82
C LYS A 24 20.63 20.57 6.67
N GLN A 25 19.43 20.72 6.11
CA GLN A 25 18.24 21.08 6.89
C GLN A 25 17.89 19.98 7.90
N PHE A 26 18.11 18.73 7.54
CA PHE A 26 17.95 17.59 8.42
C PHE A 26 18.97 17.57 9.56
N GLU A 27 20.26 17.87 9.28
CA GLU A 27 21.30 17.88 10.30
C GLU A 27 21.09 18.95 11.39
N THR A 28 20.45 20.06 11.05
CA THR A 28 20.11 21.13 12.01
C THR A 28 18.91 20.80 12.88
N GLN A 29 18.04 19.84 12.48
CA GLN A 29 16.86 19.43 13.26
C GLN A 29 17.09 18.21 14.19
N LYS A 30 18.33 17.73 14.27
CA LYS A 30 18.71 16.35 14.66
C LYS A 30 18.58 15.97 16.14
N GLU A 31 18.32 16.85 17.09
CA GLU A 31 18.61 16.52 18.49
C GLU A 31 17.42 16.11 19.38
N ASN A 32 16.15 16.25 18.96
CA ASN A 32 15.03 16.03 19.87
C ASN A 32 13.78 15.33 19.28
N GLU A 33 13.88 14.61 18.17
CA GLU A 33 12.70 13.97 17.58
C GLU A 33 12.51 12.53 18.08
N LEU A 34 11.32 12.25 18.63
CA LEU A 34 10.91 10.91 19.05
C LEU A 34 10.96 9.89 17.89
N TYR A 35 10.74 10.35 16.68
CA TYR A 35 10.75 9.55 15.46
C TYR A 35 11.81 10.06 14.46
N PRO A 36 12.60 9.17 13.84
CA PRO A 36 13.62 9.57 12.88
C PRO A 36 12.97 10.16 11.62
N HIS A 37 13.62 11.19 11.07
CA HIS A 37 13.23 11.74 9.78
C HIS A 37 13.49 10.74 8.65
N ILE A 38 12.62 10.69 7.63
CA ILE A 38 12.72 9.72 6.51
C ILE A 38 14.00 9.86 5.66
N ASN A 39 14.70 11.00 5.73
CA ASN A 39 16.01 11.19 5.09
C ASN A 39 17.17 10.65 5.94
N ASP A 40 16.93 10.23 7.17
CA ASP A 40 17.97 9.66 8.03
C ASP A 40 18.53 8.36 7.42
N THR A 41 19.85 8.29 7.23
CA THR A 41 20.51 7.09 6.70
C THR A 41 20.29 5.87 7.57
N ASN A 42 20.13 6.06 8.87
CA ASN A 42 19.89 5.03 9.87
C ASN A 42 18.39 4.86 10.22
N PHE A 43 17.50 5.39 9.38
CA PHE A 43 16.04 5.37 9.59
C PHE A 43 15.52 4.00 10.05
N ASN A 44 15.80 2.94 9.27
CA ASN A 44 15.32 1.60 9.56
C ASN A 44 15.85 1.06 10.90
N ILE A 45 17.10 1.35 11.24
CA ILE A 45 17.72 0.95 12.51
C ILE A 45 17.05 1.68 13.67
N LYS A 46 16.84 2.99 13.55
CA LYS A 46 16.21 3.79 14.60
C LYS A 46 14.75 3.40 14.82
N ILE A 47 13.98 3.17 13.73
CA ILE A 47 12.61 2.66 13.83
C ILE A 47 12.59 1.30 14.50
N SER A 48 13.44 0.36 14.12
CA SER A 48 13.45 -0.99 14.70
C SER A 48 13.83 -1.00 16.20
N ARG A 49 14.59 -0.01 16.65
CA ARG A 49 14.98 0.14 18.07
C ARG A 49 13.95 0.89 18.92
N ASN A 50 13.04 1.62 18.29
CA ASN A 50 12.00 2.32 19.04
C ASN A 50 11.08 1.29 19.72
N PRO A 51 10.82 1.40 21.04
CA PRO A 51 10.02 0.44 21.82
C PRO A 51 8.63 0.19 21.24
N GLU A 52 8.04 1.17 20.58
CA GLU A 52 6.74 1.05 19.94
C GLU A 52 6.74 0.03 18.80
N PHE A 53 7.89 -0.15 18.13
CA PHE A 53 8.03 -1.05 16.98
C PHE A 53 8.81 -2.33 17.31
N SER A 54 9.81 -2.27 18.19
CA SER A 54 10.70 -3.40 18.52
C SER A 54 9.95 -4.59 19.12
N LYS A 55 8.86 -4.36 19.84
CA LYS A 55 8.00 -5.43 20.40
C LYS A 55 7.29 -6.29 19.35
N TYR A 56 7.30 -5.86 18.08
CA TYR A 56 6.69 -6.59 16.96
C TYR A 56 7.71 -7.28 16.05
N ILE A 57 8.94 -7.45 16.50
CA ILE A 57 9.94 -8.25 15.81
C ILE A 57 9.50 -9.71 15.85
N TYR A 58 9.60 -10.39 14.70
CA TYR A 58 9.36 -11.83 14.65
C TYR A 58 10.49 -12.55 15.37
N GLU A 59 10.16 -13.34 16.36
CA GLU A 59 11.06 -14.33 16.90
C GLU A 59 11.09 -15.51 15.92
N GLU A 60 12.20 -15.72 15.23
CA GLU A 60 12.42 -16.90 14.42
C GLU A 60 12.53 -18.11 15.35
N GLN A 61 11.47 -18.88 15.47
CA GLN A 61 11.55 -20.22 16.04
C GLN A 61 11.64 -21.23 14.89
N PRO A 62 12.82 -21.77 14.59
CA PRO A 62 12.95 -22.85 13.63
C PRO A 62 12.33 -24.10 14.24
N SER A 63 11.07 -24.34 13.98
CA SER A 63 10.42 -25.57 14.43
C SER A 63 10.55 -26.66 13.36
N LYS A 64 10.93 -27.84 13.80
CA LYS A 64 11.04 -29.05 12.95
C LYS A 64 9.68 -29.63 12.57
N ASN A 65 8.60 -29.24 13.26
CA ASN A 65 7.26 -29.79 13.05
C ASN A 65 6.28 -28.74 12.52
N ILE A 66 6.21 -28.62 11.19
CA ILE A 66 5.33 -27.67 10.49
C ILE A 66 3.84 -27.96 10.77
N GLU A 67 3.48 -29.23 10.82
CA GLU A 67 2.08 -29.67 11.00
C GLU A 67 1.54 -29.29 12.37
N GLU A 68 2.31 -29.49 13.43
CA GLU A 68 1.93 -29.12 14.79
C GLU A 68 1.76 -27.60 14.95
N ILE A 69 2.69 -26.82 14.37
CA ILE A 69 2.61 -25.37 14.38
C ILE A 69 1.40 -24.88 13.57
N SER A 70 1.17 -25.43 12.39
CA SER A 70 0.02 -25.09 11.55
C SER A 70 -1.27 -25.35 12.30
N ASN A 71 -1.42 -26.52 12.91
CA ASN A 71 -2.61 -26.86 13.70
C ASN A 71 -2.83 -25.90 14.87
N LYS A 72 -1.76 -25.56 15.61
CA LYS A 72 -1.83 -24.61 16.71
C LYS A 72 -2.22 -23.20 16.23
N LEU A 73 -1.65 -22.74 15.11
CA LEU A 73 -1.90 -21.41 14.59
C LEU A 73 -3.28 -21.28 13.94
N CYS A 74 -3.78 -22.33 13.26
CA CYS A 74 -5.08 -22.32 12.60
C CYS A 74 -6.26 -22.44 13.60
N ASN A 75 -6.03 -23.07 14.75
CA ASN A 75 -7.09 -23.29 15.75
C ASN A 75 -7.14 -22.23 16.87
N ARG A 76 -6.23 -21.26 16.89
CA ARG A 76 -6.27 -20.18 17.87
C ARG A 76 -7.25 -19.07 17.45
N PRO A 77 -7.76 -18.30 18.42
CA PRO A 77 -8.56 -17.10 18.13
C PRO A 77 -7.80 -16.14 17.19
N PHE A 78 -8.55 -15.36 16.42
CA PHE A 78 -7.96 -14.38 15.51
C PHE A 78 -7.08 -13.38 16.25
N GLN A 79 -5.85 -13.21 15.79
CA GLN A 79 -4.91 -12.20 16.28
C GLN A 79 -4.20 -11.54 15.12
N LEU A 80 -4.00 -10.23 15.21
CA LEU A 80 -3.18 -9.50 14.24
C LEU A 80 -1.73 -10.00 14.31
N LYS A 81 -1.10 -10.14 13.15
CA LYS A 81 0.32 -10.52 13.04
C LYS A 81 1.23 -9.34 13.42
N PRO A 82 2.48 -9.59 13.86
CA PRO A 82 3.41 -8.55 14.25
C PRO A 82 3.56 -7.43 13.21
N HIS A 83 3.70 -7.76 11.93
CA HIS A 83 3.80 -6.76 10.86
C HIS A 83 2.53 -5.91 10.70
N GLN A 84 1.35 -6.44 11.02
CA GLN A 84 0.09 -5.69 10.96
C GLN A 84 0.02 -4.64 12.07
N HIS A 85 0.49 -5.00 13.26
CA HIS A 85 0.67 -4.06 14.36
C HIS A 85 1.71 -2.99 14.02
N PHE A 86 2.85 -3.39 13.45
CA PHE A 86 3.91 -2.48 13.05
C PHE A 86 3.39 -1.39 12.09
N VAL A 87 2.75 -1.78 10.99
CA VAL A 87 2.27 -0.82 10.00
C VAL A 87 1.12 0.04 10.51
N ARG A 88 0.28 -0.49 11.44
CA ARG A 88 -0.76 0.27 12.13
C ARG A 88 -0.15 1.41 12.93
N ASN A 89 0.86 1.12 13.75
CA ASN A 89 1.54 2.13 14.54
C ASN A 89 2.33 3.09 13.67
N PHE A 90 2.96 2.60 12.58
CA PHE A 90 3.79 3.39 11.69
C PHE A 90 3.01 4.51 10.97
N LEU A 91 1.79 4.24 10.50
CA LEU A 91 0.97 5.25 9.83
C LEU A 91 -0.10 5.84 10.76
N SER A 92 0.11 5.77 12.07
CA SER A 92 -0.76 6.40 13.05
C SER A 92 -0.58 7.93 13.07
N LEU A 93 -1.51 8.63 13.71
CA LEU A 93 -1.42 10.08 13.88
C LEU A 93 -0.37 10.51 14.90
N GLN A 94 0.15 9.58 15.68
CA GLN A 94 1.22 9.83 16.64
C GLN A 94 2.59 9.94 15.98
N THR A 95 2.71 9.42 14.76
CA THR A 95 3.95 9.48 13.97
C THR A 95 3.89 10.60 12.91
N PRO A 96 5.04 11.14 12.49
CA PRO A 96 5.11 12.15 11.44
C PRO A 96 4.94 11.59 10.02
N TYR A 97 4.72 10.28 9.86
CA TYR A 97 4.71 9.61 8.57
C TYR A 97 3.33 9.68 7.91
N ASN A 98 3.29 10.18 6.67
CA ASN A 98 2.05 10.41 5.93
C ASN A 98 1.80 9.40 4.81
N ASN A 99 2.80 8.61 4.43
CA ASN A 99 2.71 7.76 3.25
C ASN A 99 3.18 6.35 3.55
N LEU A 100 2.45 5.35 3.04
CA LEU A 100 2.88 3.95 3.14
C LEU A 100 2.37 3.14 1.95
N LEU A 101 3.26 2.41 1.30
CA LEU A 101 2.95 1.36 0.33
C LEU A 101 3.11 -0.01 0.99
N LEU A 102 2.01 -0.75 1.15
CA LEU A 102 2.05 -2.15 1.55
C LEU A 102 2.31 -3.03 0.32
N PHE A 103 3.57 -3.29 0.06
CA PHE A 103 4.01 -4.26 -0.94
C PHE A 103 4.07 -5.65 -0.29
N HIS A 104 2.91 -6.19 0.00
CA HIS A 104 2.77 -7.46 0.69
C HIS A 104 2.24 -8.53 -0.28
N GLY A 105 2.86 -9.70 -0.27
CA GLY A 105 2.43 -10.84 -1.08
C GLY A 105 1.01 -11.31 -0.75
N LEU A 106 0.48 -12.19 -1.60
CA LEU A 106 -0.82 -12.81 -1.39
C LEU A 106 -0.82 -13.61 -0.07
N GLY A 107 -1.91 -13.56 0.67
CA GLY A 107 -2.06 -14.27 1.95
C GLY A 107 -1.34 -13.64 3.15
N SER A 108 -0.67 -12.51 2.99
CA SER A 108 -0.02 -11.77 4.09
C SER A 108 -1.00 -11.04 5.01
N GLY A 109 -2.28 -10.89 4.60
CA GLY A 109 -3.28 -10.14 5.35
C GLY A 109 -3.26 -8.63 5.11
N LYS A 110 -2.92 -8.17 3.89
CA LYS A 110 -2.91 -6.74 3.49
C LYS A 110 -4.15 -5.98 3.92
N THR A 111 -5.33 -6.54 3.64
CA THR A 111 -6.62 -5.91 3.97
C THR A 111 -6.77 -5.69 5.48
N CYS A 112 -6.39 -6.67 6.32
CA CYS A 112 -6.39 -6.52 7.77
C CYS A 112 -5.36 -5.47 8.24
N SER A 113 -4.18 -5.41 7.61
CA SER A 113 -3.21 -4.34 7.89
C SER A 113 -3.80 -2.96 7.61
N ALA A 114 -4.46 -2.80 6.46
CA ALA A 114 -5.11 -1.55 6.10
C ALA A 114 -6.25 -1.20 7.07
N ILE A 115 -7.07 -2.17 7.44
CA ILE A 115 -8.14 -1.99 8.42
C ILE A 115 -7.58 -1.57 9.78
N GLY A 116 -6.49 -2.18 10.25
CA GLY A 116 -5.84 -1.76 11.48
C GLY A 116 -5.44 -0.28 11.46
N ILE A 117 -4.87 0.19 10.35
CA ILE A 117 -4.52 1.61 10.14
C ILE A 117 -5.78 2.50 10.11
N THR A 118 -6.83 2.06 9.41
CA THR A 118 -8.07 2.85 9.30
C THR A 118 -8.81 2.93 10.62
N GLU A 119 -8.79 1.90 11.45
CA GLU A 119 -9.41 1.92 12.78
C GLU A 119 -8.66 2.85 13.74
N GLU A 120 -7.33 2.91 13.68
CA GLU A 120 -6.54 3.87 14.44
C GLU A 120 -6.93 5.31 14.07
N MET A 121 -7.09 5.58 12.75
CA MET A 121 -7.57 6.87 12.29
C MET A 121 -9.01 7.15 12.71
N ARG A 122 -9.89 6.15 12.69
CA ARG A 122 -11.30 6.29 13.10
C ARG A 122 -11.42 6.69 14.56
N GLU A 123 -10.66 6.05 15.45
CA GLU A 123 -10.62 6.42 16.86
C GLU A 123 -10.20 7.89 17.06
N TYR A 124 -9.19 8.34 16.33
CA TYR A 124 -8.79 9.74 16.38
C TYR A 124 -9.90 10.69 15.87
N ILE A 125 -10.52 10.40 14.71
CA ILE A 125 -11.61 11.20 14.16
C ILE A 125 -12.76 11.31 15.17
N LYS A 126 -13.07 10.25 15.87
CA LYS A 126 -14.08 10.20 16.94
C LYS A 126 -13.74 11.17 18.07
N HIS A 127 -12.48 11.18 18.54
CA HIS A 127 -12.05 12.04 19.64
C HIS A 127 -12.06 13.54 19.29
N ILE A 128 -11.69 13.90 18.08
CA ILE A 128 -11.66 15.30 17.64
C ILE A 128 -13.01 15.80 17.08
N ASN A 129 -14.01 14.92 17.06
CA ASN A 129 -15.36 15.19 16.55
C ASN A 129 -15.37 15.80 15.13
N GLN A 130 -14.45 15.33 14.26
CA GLN A 130 -14.37 15.75 12.87
C GLN A 130 -15.30 14.90 11.97
N ASN A 131 -16.03 15.58 11.08
CA ASN A 131 -16.90 14.93 10.11
C ASN A 131 -16.16 14.40 8.85
N GLN A 132 -14.84 14.20 8.95
CA GLN A 132 -14.05 13.72 7.81
C GLN A 132 -14.01 12.20 7.81
N ARG A 133 -14.65 11.60 6.80
CA ARG A 133 -14.66 10.14 6.64
C ARG A 133 -13.40 9.64 5.93
N ILE A 134 -12.91 8.49 6.32
CA ILE A 134 -11.84 7.74 5.66
C ILE A 134 -12.33 7.34 4.26
N ILE A 135 -11.50 7.52 3.23
CA ILE A 135 -11.85 7.13 1.86
C ILE A 135 -11.13 5.84 1.52
N ILE A 136 -11.88 4.82 1.09
CA ILE A 136 -11.35 3.56 0.57
C ILE A 136 -11.65 3.49 -0.92
N VAL A 137 -10.60 3.48 -1.73
CA VAL A 137 -10.67 3.42 -3.19
C VAL A 137 -10.30 2.02 -3.64
N ALA A 138 -11.26 1.31 -4.21
CA ALA A 138 -11.08 -0.08 -4.66
C ALA A 138 -12.10 -0.46 -5.73
N SER A 139 -11.88 -1.57 -6.42
CA SER A 139 -12.90 -2.15 -7.31
C SER A 139 -14.14 -2.61 -6.52
N PRO A 140 -15.33 -2.70 -7.11
CA PRO A 140 -16.57 -3.04 -6.39
C PRO A 140 -16.46 -4.33 -5.57
N ASN A 141 -15.88 -5.38 -6.12
CA ASN A 141 -15.71 -6.66 -5.41
C ASN A 141 -14.78 -6.53 -4.20
N VAL A 142 -13.73 -5.72 -4.32
CA VAL A 142 -12.79 -5.47 -3.22
C VAL A 142 -13.41 -4.59 -2.15
N GLN A 143 -14.25 -3.61 -2.50
CA GLN A 143 -15.02 -2.82 -1.54
C GLN A 143 -15.91 -3.71 -0.67
N THR A 144 -16.57 -4.69 -1.29
CA THR A 144 -17.38 -5.67 -0.55
C THR A 144 -16.54 -6.48 0.42
N ASN A 145 -15.36 -6.94 -0.02
CA ASN A 145 -14.43 -7.66 0.84
C ASN A 145 -13.93 -6.79 2.01
N PHE A 146 -13.60 -5.52 1.78
CA PHE A 146 -13.24 -4.58 2.86
C PHE A 146 -14.35 -4.45 3.88
N ARG A 147 -15.61 -4.31 3.44
CA ARG A 147 -16.78 -4.23 4.35
C ARG A 147 -16.93 -5.49 5.20
N ILE A 148 -16.79 -6.67 4.59
CA ILE A 148 -16.84 -7.96 5.30
C ILE A 148 -15.69 -8.08 6.32
N GLN A 149 -14.49 -7.61 5.96
CA GLN A 149 -13.36 -7.63 6.89
C GLN A 149 -13.48 -6.59 8.02
N LEU A 150 -14.18 -5.48 7.81
CA LEU A 150 -14.55 -4.55 8.86
C LEU A 150 -15.59 -5.18 9.78
N PHE A 151 -16.67 -5.73 9.22
CA PHE A 151 -17.73 -6.39 9.96
C PHE A 151 -18.38 -7.50 9.15
N ASP A 152 -18.24 -8.73 9.63
CA ASP A 152 -18.94 -9.91 9.12
C ASP A 152 -20.03 -10.32 10.12
N GLU A 153 -21.28 -10.12 9.75
CA GLU A 153 -22.43 -10.50 10.58
C GLU A 153 -22.44 -11.99 10.94
N LYS A 154 -21.86 -12.86 10.08
CA LYS A 154 -21.76 -14.29 10.37
C LYS A 154 -20.82 -14.58 11.54
N LYS A 155 -19.85 -13.72 11.78
CA LYS A 155 -18.87 -13.81 12.89
C LYS A 155 -19.34 -13.13 14.17
N LEU A 156 -20.51 -12.49 14.15
CA LEU A 156 -21.14 -11.95 15.35
C LEU A 156 -21.78 -13.08 16.12
N LYS A 157 -21.24 -13.42 17.28
CA LYS A 157 -21.66 -14.50 18.16
C LYS A 157 -22.03 -13.93 19.53
N LYS A 158 -22.95 -14.59 20.21
CA LYS A 158 -23.32 -14.29 21.59
C LYS A 158 -22.80 -15.43 22.49
N GLU A 159 -21.85 -15.12 23.35
CA GLU A 159 -21.24 -16.07 24.28
C GLU A 159 -21.40 -15.54 25.69
N ASN A 160 -21.91 -16.35 26.62
CA ASN A 160 -22.15 -15.96 28.02
C ASN A 160 -22.94 -14.64 28.13
N GLU A 161 -23.97 -14.46 27.32
CA GLU A 161 -24.80 -13.24 27.21
C GLU A 161 -24.08 -12.00 26.67
N GLU A 162 -22.83 -12.08 26.29
CA GLU A 162 -22.07 -10.99 25.68
C GLU A 162 -21.86 -11.22 24.19
N TRP A 163 -21.95 -10.11 23.41
CA TRP A 163 -21.66 -10.15 21.98
C TRP A 163 -20.16 -10.08 21.76
N ASN A 164 -19.68 -10.90 20.83
CA ASN A 164 -18.30 -10.97 20.39
C ASN A 164 -18.18 -10.97 18.87
N ILE A 165 -17.18 -10.28 18.34
CA ILE A 165 -16.88 -10.20 16.91
C ILE A 165 -15.45 -10.68 16.66
N GLU A 166 -15.30 -11.76 15.94
CA GLU A 166 -13.99 -12.24 15.48
C GLU A 166 -13.60 -11.61 14.15
N GLY A 167 -12.46 -10.95 14.08
CA GLY A 167 -11.96 -10.37 12.83
C GLY A 167 -10.93 -9.26 13.03
N CYS A 168 -10.62 -8.55 11.92
CA CYS A 168 -9.56 -7.54 11.91
C CYS A 168 -9.81 -6.37 12.87
N VAL A 169 -11.07 -6.03 13.12
CA VAL A 169 -11.50 -4.95 14.04
C VAL A 169 -11.74 -5.47 15.46
N GLY A 170 -12.13 -6.76 15.59
CA GLY A 170 -12.56 -7.31 16.88
C GLY A 170 -13.77 -6.58 17.44
N ASN A 171 -13.79 -6.40 18.76
CA ASN A 171 -14.92 -5.82 19.48
C ASN A 171 -14.95 -4.28 19.51
N ASN A 172 -14.15 -3.58 18.71
CA ASN A 172 -14.08 -2.11 18.75
C ASN A 172 -15.43 -1.45 18.44
N PHE A 173 -16.20 -1.99 17.48
CA PHE A 173 -17.54 -1.45 17.20
C PHE A 173 -18.53 -1.69 18.33
N LEU A 174 -18.38 -2.75 19.12
CA LEU A 174 -19.21 -2.99 20.30
C LEU A 174 -18.92 -1.99 21.41
N LYS A 175 -17.63 -1.65 21.59
CA LYS A 175 -17.21 -0.59 22.53
C LYS A 175 -17.78 0.78 22.18
N ASP A 176 -17.94 1.08 20.87
CA ASP A 176 -18.55 2.34 20.43
C ASP A 176 -20.04 2.42 20.76
N LEU A 177 -20.67 1.31 21.07
CA LEU A 177 -22.06 1.20 21.49
C LEU A 177 -22.20 1.09 23.02
N GLU A 178 -21.12 1.31 23.79
CA GLU A 178 -21.16 1.38 25.24
C GLU A 178 -22.20 2.42 25.70
N GLY A 179 -23.03 2.05 26.69
CA GLY A 179 -24.17 2.86 27.11
C GLY A 179 -25.53 2.42 26.52
N ILE A 180 -25.52 1.49 25.57
CA ILE A 180 -26.73 0.81 25.08
C ILE A 180 -26.77 -0.59 25.71
N ASP A 181 -27.94 -1.04 26.11
CA ASP A 181 -28.11 -2.41 26.60
C ASP A 181 -27.97 -3.40 25.44
N LEU A 182 -26.72 -3.81 25.19
CA LEU A 182 -26.37 -4.74 24.10
C LEU A 182 -26.93 -6.15 24.34
N LYS A 183 -27.12 -6.53 25.61
CA LYS A 183 -27.58 -7.89 25.97
C LYS A 183 -28.97 -8.21 25.43
N ASN A 184 -29.82 -7.20 25.38
CA ASN A 184 -31.22 -7.33 24.95
C ASN A 184 -31.43 -7.01 23.45
N LEU A 185 -30.36 -6.66 22.70
CA LEU A 185 -30.49 -6.42 21.27
C LEU A 185 -30.52 -7.72 20.47
N SER A 186 -31.36 -7.73 19.43
CA SER A 186 -31.32 -8.80 18.41
C SER A 186 -30.06 -8.64 17.54
N LYS A 187 -29.62 -9.73 16.92
CA LYS A 187 -28.48 -9.76 16.00
C LYS A 187 -28.64 -8.74 14.87
N GLU A 188 -29.83 -8.68 14.29
CA GLU A 188 -30.19 -7.79 13.18
C GLU A 188 -30.11 -6.31 13.62
N SER A 189 -30.61 -6.00 14.82
CA SER A 189 -30.57 -4.63 15.36
C SER A 189 -29.14 -4.19 15.63
N LEU A 190 -28.33 -5.07 16.19
CA LEU A 190 -26.92 -4.81 16.45
C LEU A 190 -26.13 -4.65 15.13
N SER A 191 -26.36 -5.52 14.16
CA SER A 191 -25.74 -5.43 12.83
C SER A 191 -26.07 -4.11 12.13
N LYS A 192 -27.31 -3.62 12.21
CA LYS A 192 -27.70 -2.31 11.69
C LYS A 192 -26.93 -1.17 12.35
N LYS A 193 -26.79 -1.21 13.68
CA LYS A 193 -26.03 -0.17 14.42
C LYS A 193 -24.56 -0.15 14.01
N ILE A 194 -23.90 -1.30 13.89
CA ILE A 194 -22.50 -1.41 13.44
C ILE A 194 -22.36 -0.90 12.01
N ASN A 195 -23.25 -1.27 11.09
CA ASN A 195 -23.22 -0.78 9.72
C ASN A 195 -23.42 0.74 9.64
N ASN A 196 -24.21 1.33 10.52
CA ASN A 196 -24.37 2.78 10.62
C ASN A 196 -23.04 3.45 11.05
N ILE A 197 -22.32 2.88 12.03
CA ILE A 197 -20.99 3.35 12.42
C ILE A 197 -20.04 3.28 11.22
N ILE A 198 -19.99 2.16 10.49
CA ILE A 198 -19.15 2.03 9.30
C ILE A 198 -19.49 3.12 8.27
N ASN A 199 -20.75 3.35 7.97
CA ASN A 199 -21.18 4.38 7.02
C ASN A 199 -20.92 5.81 7.50
N GLN A 200 -20.86 6.03 8.80
CA GLN A 200 -20.51 7.32 9.39
C GLN A 200 -19.03 7.67 9.18
N TYR A 201 -18.13 6.70 9.32
CA TYR A 201 -16.68 6.94 9.29
C TYR A 201 -16.00 6.57 7.99
N TYR A 202 -16.62 5.78 7.11
CA TYR A 202 -16.02 5.29 5.87
C TYR A 202 -16.80 5.73 4.63
N ILE A 203 -16.07 5.99 3.56
CA ILE A 203 -16.60 6.15 2.19
C ILE A 203 -15.89 5.15 1.30
N PHE A 204 -16.64 4.35 0.58
CA PHE A 204 -16.12 3.42 -0.42
C PHE A 204 -16.39 3.98 -1.81
N MET A 205 -15.36 4.03 -2.64
CA MET A 205 -15.44 4.56 -4.01
C MET A 205 -14.68 3.67 -4.98
N GLY A 206 -15.18 3.60 -6.22
CA GLY A 206 -14.41 3.10 -7.35
C GLY A 206 -13.36 4.13 -7.79
N TYR A 207 -12.35 3.70 -8.55
CA TYR A 207 -11.28 4.61 -9.02
C TYR A 207 -11.81 5.81 -9.80
N VAL A 208 -12.77 5.57 -10.72
CA VAL A 208 -13.39 6.65 -11.52
C VAL A 208 -14.22 7.57 -10.66
N GLU A 209 -14.99 7.01 -9.76
CA GLU A 209 -15.82 7.76 -8.82
C GLU A 209 -14.94 8.68 -7.96
N PHE A 210 -13.84 8.18 -7.47
CA PHE A 210 -12.86 8.96 -6.72
C PHE A 210 -12.25 10.09 -7.54
N ALA A 211 -11.82 9.81 -8.78
CA ALA A 211 -11.33 10.86 -9.68
C ALA A 211 -12.38 11.93 -9.97
N ASN A 212 -13.64 11.52 -10.18
CA ASN A 212 -14.74 12.45 -10.39
C ASN A 212 -15.06 13.26 -9.12
N TYR A 213 -14.92 12.66 -7.94
CA TYR A 213 -15.10 13.35 -6.67
C TYR A 213 -14.05 14.45 -6.48
N ILE A 214 -12.76 14.17 -6.79
CA ILE A 214 -11.70 15.18 -6.78
C ILE A 214 -12.03 16.28 -7.80
N LYS A 215 -12.35 15.91 -9.05
CA LYS A 215 -12.67 16.85 -10.12
C LYS A 215 -13.84 17.77 -9.76
N LYS A 216 -14.92 17.24 -9.19
CA LYS A 216 -16.07 18.01 -8.73
C LYS A 216 -15.68 18.98 -7.61
N THR A 217 -14.83 18.58 -6.68
CA THR A 217 -14.35 19.43 -5.60
C THR A 217 -13.45 20.55 -6.12
N ALA A 218 -12.65 20.29 -7.15
CA ALA A 218 -11.80 21.28 -7.81
C ALA A 218 -12.56 22.15 -8.83
N ALA A 219 -13.85 21.87 -9.11
CA ALA A 219 -14.59 22.60 -10.13
C ALA A 219 -14.83 24.07 -9.70
N ILE A 220 -14.61 24.98 -10.65
CA ILE A 220 -14.82 26.39 -10.48
C ILE A 220 -16.27 26.67 -10.86
N THR A 221 -17.07 27.17 -9.90
CA THR A 221 -18.49 27.44 -10.08
C THR A 221 -18.82 28.88 -10.51
N TYR A 222 -17.81 29.76 -10.46
CA TYR A 222 -17.93 31.18 -10.87
C TYR A 222 -16.59 31.70 -11.39
N GLU A 223 -16.63 32.77 -12.15
CA GLU A 223 -15.44 33.44 -12.65
C GLU A 223 -14.59 34.00 -11.50
N THR A 224 -13.37 33.51 -11.36
CA THR A 224 -12.39 33.99 -10.38
C THR A 224 -11.09 34.33 -11.08
N LYS A 225 -10.48 35.45 -10.69
CA LYS A 225 -9.18 35.90 -11.21
C LYS A 225 -8.03 34.93 -10.79
N ASN A 226 -8.21 34.14 -9.72
CA ASN A 226 -7.19 33.26 -9.13
C ASN A 226 -7.68 31.82 -9.07
N LYS A 227 -7.83 31.18 -10.23
CA LYS A 227 -8.32 29.79 -10.36
C LYS A 227 -7.54 28.79 -9.51
N ASP A 228 -6.22 28.83 -9.55
CA ASP A 228 -5.36 27.89 -8.81
C ASP A 228 -5.52 28.02 -7.29
N LYS A 229 -5.60 29.26 -6.79
CA LYS A 229 -5.81 29.51 -5.37
C LYS A 229 -7.17 29.02 -4.90
N TYR A 230 -8.21 29.16 -5.73
CA TYR A 230 -9.53 28.64 -5.44
C TYR A 230 -9.55 27.12 -5.39
N ILE A 231 -9.01 26.45 -6.42
CA ILE A 231 -8.89 24.98 -6.48
C ILE A 231 -8.17 24.45 -5.25
N LYS A 232 -7.02 25.03 -4.94
CA LYS A 232 -6.23 24.66 -3.75
C LYS A 232 -7.04 24.79 -2.46
N HIS A 233 -7.77 25.89 -2.30
CA HIS A 233 -8.62 26.12 -1.12
C HIS A 233 -9.72 25.06 -0.98
N GLN A 234 -10.45 24.75 -2.08
CA GLN A 234 -11.51 23.73 -2.06
C GLN A 234 -10.99 22.33 -1.76
N LEU A 235 -9.87 21.96 -2.38
CA LEU A 235 -9.23 20.67 -2.13
C LEU A 235 -8.73 20.57 -0.68
N LYS A 236 -8.06 21.59 -0.15
CA LYS A 236 -7.62 21.63 1.25
C LYS A 236 -8.79 21.47 2.21
N LYS A 237 -9.85 22.24 2.03
CA LYS A 237 -11.05 22.19 2.88
C LYS A 237 -11.66 20.78 2.94
N LYS A 238 -11.59 20.03 1.82
CA LYS A 238 -12.26 18.74 1.70
C LYS A 238 -11.37 17.54 2.05
N PHE A 239 -10.05 17.64 1.81
CA PHE A 239 -9.16 16.48 1.86
C PHE A 239 -7.98 16.62 2.83
N SER A 240 -7.64 17.80 3.35
CA SER A 240 -6.55 17.93 4.34
C SER A 240 -6.84 17.14 5.60
N ASN A 241 -5.80 16.61 6.25
CA ASN A 241 -5.86 15.77 7.46
C ASN A 241 -6.68 14.49 7.28
N ARG A 242 -6.75 13.95 6.08
CA ARG A 242 -7.60 12.80 5.75
C ARG A 242 -6.77 11.58 5.41
N LEU A 243 -7.28 10.39 5.74
CA LEU A 243 -6.71 9.12 5.28
C LEU A 243 -7.42 8.67 3.99
N ILE A 244 -6.63 8.39 2.97
CA ILE A 244 -7.07 7.77 1.72
C ILE A 244 -6.34 6.42 1.59
N VAL A 245 -7.10 5.36 1.46
CA VAL A 245 -6.60 4.01 1.18
C VAL A 245 -6.90 3.68 -0.27
N ILE A 246 -5.88 3.29 -1.03
CA ILE A 246 -6.03 2.87 -2.42
C ILE A 246 -5.56 1.43 -2.55
N ASP A 247 -6.50 0.51 -2.77
CA ASP A 247 -6.16 -0.89 -3.00
C ASP A 247 -5.82 -1.13 -4.47
N GLU A 248 -4.92 -2.07 -4.71
CA GLU A 248 -4.37 -2.39 -6.03
C GLU A 248 -3.96 -1.14 -6.82
N ILE A 249 -3.10 -0.33 -6.19
CA ILE A 249 -2.65 0.97 -6.74
C ILE A 249 -2.05 0.85 -8.15
N HIS A 250 -1.53 -0.33 -8.52
CA HIS A 250 -1.02 -0.60 -9.86
C HIS A 250 -2.08 -0.44 -10.97
N ASN A 251 -3.37 -0.41 -10.64
CA ASN A 251 -4.45 -0.07 -11.59
C ASN A 251 -4.50 1.43 -11.92
N ILE A 252 -3.89 2.29 -11.10
CA ILE A 252 -3.80 3.74 -11.28
C ILE A 252 -2.37 4.08 -11.70
N ARG A 253 -2.03 3.90 -12.96
CA ARG A 253 -0.67 4.17 -13.44
C ARG A 253 -0.67 5.00 -14.72
N ILE A 254 0.45 5.69 -14.97
CA ILE A 254 0.69 6.40 -16.22
C ILE A 254 1.66 5.54 -17.03
N SER A 255 1.15 4.59 -17.81
CA SER A 255 1.95 3.85 -18.80
C SER A 255 1.47 4.16 -20.23
N LYS A 256 2.33 3.92 -21.24
CA LYS A 256 1.96 4.12 -22.65
C LYS A 256 0.82 3.18 -23.08
N GLU A 257 0.70 2.04 -22.42
CA GLU A 257 -0.23 0.94 -22.74
C GLU A 257 -1.56 1.03 -21.97
N ASN A 258 -1.66 1.90 -20.98
CA ASN A 258 -2.88 2.00 -20.19
C ASN A 258 -3.96 2.75 -20.93
N LEU A 259 -5.15 2.17 -20.89
CA LEU A 259 -6.43 2.79 -21.23
C LEU A 259 -6.48 4.21 -20.63
N ASP A 260 -7.06 5.17 -21.34
CA ASP A 260 -7.24 6.58 -20.95
C ASP A 260 -7.77 6.79 -19.52
N PHE A 261 -8.39 5.78 -18.98
CA PHE A 261 -8.93 5.66 -17.64
C PHE A 261 -7.86 5.81 -16.53
N GLY A 262 -6.81 4.98 -16.53
CA GLY A 262 -5.77 5.03 -15.48
C GLY A 262 -5.04 6.36 -15.48
N LYS A 263 -4.78 6.93 -16.67
CA LYS A 263 -4.17 8.27 -16.82
C LYS A 263 -5.05 9.38 -16.23
N LYS A 264 -6.38 9.30 -16.40
CA LYS A 264 -7.30 10.30 -15.84
C LYS A 264 -7.32 10.26 -14.32
N VAL A 265 -7.37 9.05 -13.72
CA VAL A 265 -7.34 8.89 -12.27
C VAL A 265 -6.00 9.35 -11.69
N ALA A 266 -4.90 8.96 -12.31
CA ALA A 266 -3.55 9.36 -11.89
C ALA A 266 -3.37 10.88 -11.89
N LYS A 267 -3.85 11.60 -12.91
CA LYS A 267 -3.83 13.07 -12.99
C LYS A 267 -4.62 13.72 -11.85
N GLN A 268 -5.81 13.19 -11.54
CA GLN A 268 -6.62 13.75 -10.45
C GLN A 268 -5.98 13.48 -9.07
N LEU A 269 -5.39 12.30 -8.88
CA LEU A 269 -4.65 11.97 -7.66
C LEU A 269 -3.42 12.90 -7.49
N GLN A 270 -2.66 13.14 -8.55
CA GLN A 270 -1.54 14.08 -8.52
C GLN A 270 -2.00 15.51 -8.22
N LEU A 271 -3.11 15.96 -8.83
CA LEU A 271 -3.70 17.27 -8.52
C LEU A 271 -4.06 17.37 -7.03
N LEU A 272 -4.66 16.33 -6.48
CA LEU A 272 -5.03 16.28 -5.06
C LEU A 272 -3.78 16.41 -4.18
N ILE A 273 -2.80 15.53 -4.37
CA ILE A 273 -1.57 15.48 -3.56
C ILE A 273 -0.81 16.80 -3.57
N ASN A 274 -0.73 17.46 -4.72
CA ASN A 274 -0.01 18.74 -4.86
C ASN A 274 -0.72 19.93 -4.20
N ASN A 275 -1.97 19.78 -3.78
CA ASN A 275 -2.79 20.90 -3.30
C ASN A 275 -3.33 20.72 -1.88
N VAL A 276 -3.07 19.60 -1.21
CA VAL A 276 -3.59 19.31 0.15
C VAL A 276 -2.45 19.24 1.15
N ASP A 277 -2.77 19.47 2.43
CA ASP A 277 -1.81 19.37 3.51
C ASP A 277 -2.16 18.15 4.40
N ASN A 278 -1.15 17.53 4.98
CA ASN A 278 -1.28 16.42 5.95
C ASN A 278 -2.19 15.28 5.45
N LEU A 279 -2.14 14.99 4.15
CA LEU A 279 -2.86 13.86 3.58
C LEU A 279 -2.14 12.56 3.96
N ARG A 280 -2.84 11.63 4.62
CA ARG A 280 -2.31 10.28 4.78
C ARG A 280 -2.70 9.41 3.61
N LEU A 281 -1.70 8.84 2.96
CA LEU A 281 -1.87 8.01 1.78
C LEU A 281 -1.39 6.58 2.05
N LEU A 282 -2.33 5.65 2.11
CA LEU A 282 -2.06 4.23 2.22
C LEU A 282 -2.33 3.56 0.89
N MET A 283 -1.32 2.99 0.28
CA MET A 283 -1.41 2.27 -0.98
C MET A 283 -1.15 0.78 -0.77
N LEU A 284 -1.96 -0.06 -1.38
CA LEU A 284 -1.85 -1.51 -1.28
C LEU A 284 -1.59 -2.11 -2.66
N SER A 285 -0.63 -3.02 -2.74
CA SER A 285 -0.42 -3.84 -3.95
C SER A 285 0.41 -5.09 -3.63
N GLY A 286 0.05 -6.21 -4.25
CA GLY A 286 0.93 -7.39 -4.31
C GLY A 286 1.95 -7.31 -5.44
N THR A 287 1.73 -6.44 -6.42
CA THR A 287 2.53 -6.28 -7.65
C THR A 287 2.62 -4.81 -8.06
N PRO A 288 3.31 -3.95 -7.28
CA PRO A 288 3.37 -2.52 -7.56
C PRO A 288 4.09 -2.18 -8.87
N MET A 289 4.91 -3.10 -9.37
CA MET A 289 5.57 -3.06 -10.67
C MET A 289 4.97 -4.18 -11.55
N TYR A 290 3.88 -3.89 -12.24
CA TYR A 290 3.12 -4.90 -12.98
C TYR A 290 3.71 -5.23 -14.35
N ASN A 291 3.95 -4.23 -15.18
CA ASN A 291 4.50 -4.41 -16.53
C ASN A 291 6.01 -4.16 -16.56
N ASN A 292 6.47 -3.15 -15.83
CA ASN A 292 7.85 -2.71 -15.88
C ASN A 292 8.30 -2.17 -14.51
N HIS A 293 9.55 -2.40 -14.15
CA HIS A 293 10.15 -1.91 -12.90
C HIS A 293 10.18 -0.37 -12.79
N TYR A 294 10.14 0.36 -13.90
CA TYR A 294 10.05 1.83 -13.90
C TYR A 294 8.74 2.36 -13.28
N GLU A 295 7.70 1.55 -13.21
CA GLU A 295 6.42 1.96 -12.63
C GLU A 295 6.54 2.37 -11.16
N ILE A 296 7.54 1.86 -10.43
CA ILE A 296 7.81 2.23 -9.04
C ILE A 296 8.16 3.72 -8.90
N ILE A 297 8.77 4.33 -9.91
CA ILE A 297 9.16 5.76 -9.87
C ILE A 297 7.94 6.65 -9.69
N TRP A 298 6.84 6.35 -10.42
CA TRP A 298 5.61 7.10 -10.28
C TRP A 298 5.00 6.97 -8.87
N LEU A 299 4.98 5.76 -8.30
CA LEU A 299 4.46 5.52 -6.95
C LEU A 299 5.30 6.25 -5.89
N LEU A 300 6.61 6.18 -6.00
CA LEU A 300 7.52 6.91 -5.10
C LEU A 300 7.35 8.42 -5.24
N ASN A 301 7.16 8.93 -6.46
CA ASN A 301 6.94 10.34 -6.69
C ASN A 301 5.61 10.83 -6.11
N LEU A 302 4.55 10.03 -6.07
CA LEU A 302 3.33 10.38 -5.35
C LEU A 302 3.60 10.62 -3.87
N MET A 303 4.33 9.71 -3.22
CA MET A 303 4.65 9.80 -1.80
C MET A 303 5.64 10.94 -1.51
N ASN A 304 6.69 11.07 -2.33
CA ASN A 304 7.64 12.16 -2.20
C ASN A 304 6.96 13.54 -2.39
N SER A 305 6.02 13.65 -3.35
CA SER A 305 5.25 14.88 -3.57
C SER A 305 4.38 15.22 -2.36
N ASN A 306 3.73 14.23 -1.75
CA ASN A 306 2.89 14.43 -0.57
C ASN A 306 3.70 14.93 0.64
N ASP A 307 4.96 14.51 0.78
CA ASP A 307 5.87 14.97 1.83
C ASP A 307 6.75 16.17 1.37
N ASN A 308 6.41 16.82 0.25
CA ASN A 308 7.15 17.95 -0.32
C ASN A 308 8.64 17.68 -0.60
N ARG A 309 9.01 16.41 -0.84
CA ARG A 309 10.36 16.00 -1.22
C ARG A 309 10.58 16.13 -2.73
N SER A 310 11.85 16.20 -3.14
CA SER A 310 12.21 16.24 -4.56
C SER A 310 11.79 14.97 -5.30
N LEU A 311 11.29 15.14 -6.52
CA LEU A 311 10.89 14.04 -7.40
C LEU A 311 12.10 13.49 -8.15
N ILE A 312 11.99 12.26 -8.63
CA ILE A 312 12.98 11.57 -9.44
C ILE A 312 12.40 11.22 -10.81
N THR A 313 13.25 11.16 -11.81
CA THR A 313 12.91 10.67 -13.14
C THR A 313 13.49 9.26 -13.37
N ILE A 314 13.03 8.58 -14.40
CA ILE A 314 13.57 7.26 -14.77
C ILE A 314 15.08 7.39 -15.07
N SER A 315 15.49 8.46 -15.76
CA SER A 315 16.89 8.72 -16.10
C SER A 315 17.80 9.08 -14.92
N ASP A 316 17.24 9.39 -13.74
CA ASP A 316 18.06 9.60 -12.52
C ASP A 316 18.42 8.25 -11.86
N ILE A 317 17.72 7.18 -12.23
CA ILE A 317 17.85 5.85 -11.60
C ILE A 317 18.42 4.83 -12.56
N PHE A 318 17.95 4.83 -13.81
CA PHE A 318 18.26 3.79 -14.79
C PHE A 318 18.89 4.36 -16.06
N ASP A 319 19.76 3.57 -16.67
CA ASP A 319 20.31 3.81 -18.00
C ASP A 319 19.29 3.44 -19.10
N LYS A 320 19.73 3.55 -20.37
CA LYS A 320 18.87 3.23 -21.53
C LYS A 320 18.53 1.75 -21.64
N ASP A 321 19.34 0.89 -21.06
CA ASP A 321 19.18 -0.57 -21.07
C ASP A 321 18.39 -1.07 -19.86
N GLY A 322 18.02 -0.17 -18.95
CA GLY A 322 17.22 -0.50 -17.76
C GLY A 322 18.02 -0.98 -16.56
N ASN A 323 19.34 -0.85 -16.60
CA ASN A 323 20.21 -1.13 -15.45
C ASN A 323 20.31 0.11 -14.56
N PHE A 324 20.70 -0.09 -13.29
CA PHE A 324 20.97 1.06 -12.42
C PHE A 324 22.15 1.89 -12.95
N LEU A 325 22.02 3.21 -12.84
CA LEU A 325 23.13 4.12 -13.15
C LEU A 325 24.33 3.82 -12.26
N ILE A 326 25.51 3.79 -12.87
CA ILE A 326 26.80 3.53 -12.23
C ILE A 326 27.68 4.78 -12.41
N ASP A 327 28.43 5.16 -11.36
CA ASP A 327 29.42 6.24 -11.44
C ASP A 327 30.75 5.75 -12.03
N GLU A 328 31.71 6.67 -12.20
CA GLU A 328 33.05 6.37 -12.73
C GLU A 328 33.86 5.39 -11.85
N ASN A 329 33.46 5.21 -10.59
CA ASN A 329 34.07 4.30 -9.62
C ASN A 329 33.39 2.92 -9.55
N GLY A 330 32.35 2.69 -10.36
CA GLY A 330 31.58 1.46 -10.37
C GLY A 330 30.49 1.37 -9.30
N ASN A 331 30.14 2.44 -8.60
CA ASN A 331 29.08 2.43 -7.61
C ASN A 331 27.71 2.59 -8.26
N GLU A 332 26.72 1.80 -7.83
CA GLU A 332 25.32 1.85 -8.30
C GLU A 332 24.59 3.08 -7.72
N ILE A 333 24.90 4.27 -8.24
CA ILE A 333 24.30 5.54 -7.76
C ILE A 333 22.79 5.60 -7.96
N GLY A 334 22.29 5.03 -9.04
CA GLY A 334 20.84 4.92 -9.29
C GLY A 334 20.12 4.12 -8.22
N LYS A 335 20.70 3.00 -7.79
CA LYS A 335 20.15 2.17 -6.71
C LYS A 335 20.15 2.88 -5.37
N GLN A 336 21.25 3.58 -5.05
CA GLN A 336 21.35 4.38 -3.83
C GLN A 336 20.29 5.49 -3.80
N MET A 337 20.06 6.17 -4.93
CA MET A 337 19.03 7.18 -5.09
C MET A 337 17.63 6.57 -4.86
N LEU A 338 17.33 5.44 -5.50
CA LEU A 338 16.05 4.75 -5.35
C LEU A 338 15.81 4.35 -3.88
N GLN A 339 16.81 3.77 -3.22
CA GLN A 339 16.74 3.39 -1.80
C GLN A 339 16.45 4.60 -0.91
N ARG A 340 17.11 5.73 -1.14
CA ARG A 340 16.88 6.97 -0.39
C ARG A 340 15.47 7.51 -0.59
N LYS A 341 14.94 7.47 -1.81
CA LYS A 341 13.61 7.97 -2.14
C LYS A 341 12.47 7.03 -1.72
N ALA A 342 12.77 5.75 -1.53
CA ALA A 342 11.81 4.74 -1.05
C ALA A 342 11.81 4.57 0.48
N ARG A 343 12.84 5.09 1.16
CA ARG A 343 13.00 4.92 2.61
C ARG A 343 11.80 5.48 3.38
N GLY A 344 11.28 4.70 4.32
CA GLY A 344 10.11 5.05 5.12
C GLY A 344 8.76 4.93 4.39
N TYR A 345 8.75 4.59 3.10
CA TYR A 345 7.51 4.51 2.32
C TYR A 345 7.04 3.11 1.99
N VAL A 346 7.92 2.11 2.05
CA VAL A 346 7.59 0.76 1.59
C VAL A 346 7.71 -0.24 2.72
N SER A 347 6.59 -0.87 3.05
CA SER A 347 6.56 -2.10 3.85
C SER A 347 6.51 -3.29 2.90
N PHE A 348 7.52 -4.15 2.97
CA PHE A 348 7.65 -5.31 2.09
C PHE A 348 7.56 -6.61 2.85
N ILE A 349 6.67 -7.52 2.38
CA ILE A 349 6.56 -8.88 2.88
C ILE A 349 6.54 -9.84 1.70
N LYS A 350 7.56 -10.70 1.65
CA LYS A 350 7.70 -11.71 0.60
C LYS A 350 6.88 -12.94 0.95
N GLY A 351 5.69 -13.03 0.36
CA GLY A 351 4.89 -14.23 0.41
C GLY A 351 4.04 -14.38 1.68
N ALA A 352 3.28 -15.46 1.71
CA ALA A 352 2.42 -15.85 2.81
C ALA A 352 3.22 -16.62 3.87
N ASP A 353 2.71 -16.59 5.09
CA ASP A 353 3.19 -17.40 6.19
C ASP A 353 3.03 -18.89 5.82
N PRO A 354 4.12 -19.67 5.75
CA PRO A 354 4.06 -21.05 5.30
C PRO A 354 3.26 -21.97 6.24
N TYR A 355 3.00 -21.55 7.46
CA TYR A 355 2.25 -22.33 8.44
C TYR A 355 0.74 -22.16 8.32
N THR A 356 0.27 -21.04 7.77
CA THR A 356 -1.16 -20.71 7.72
C THR A 356 -1.70 -20.45 6.32
N PHE A 357 -0.86 -20.58 5.29
CA PHE A 357 -1.22 -20.37 3.89
C PHE A 357 -0.75 -21.51 3.01
N PRO A 358 -1.46 -21.90 1.94
CA PRO A 358 -1.07 -22.98 1.06
C PRO A 358 0.36 -22.81 0.53
N TYR A 359 1.19 -23.81 0.72
CA TYR A 359 2.56 -23.83 0.21
C TYR A 359 2.55 -24.04 -1.31
N ARG A 360 3.30 -23.20 -2.02
CA ARG A 360 3.44 -23.33 -3.47
C ARG A 360 4.54 -24.33 -3.81
N ILE A 361 4.15 -25.44 -4.41
CA ILE A 361 5.08 -26.43 -4.96
C ILE A 361 5.36 -26.06 -6.42
N PHE A 362 6.63 -25.92 -6.78
CA PHE A 362 7.01 -25.70 -8.17
C PHE A 362 6.95 -27.01 -8.96
N PRO A 363 6.65 -26.98 -10.26
CA PRO A 363 6.52 -28.16 -11.09
C PRO A 363 7.67 -29.15 -10.95
N TYR A 364 8.91 -28.70 -10.94
CA TYR A 364 10.11 -29.53 -10.81
C TYR A 364 10.25 -30.20 -9.44
N GLN A 365 9.68 -29.61 -8.39
CA GLN A 365 9.66 -30.19 -7.04
C GLN A 365 8.62 -31.32 -6.93
N PHE A 366 7.52 -31.17 -7.68
CA PHE A 366 6.46 -32.16 -7.70
C PHE A 366 6.82 -33.35 -8.60
N ASN A 367 7.17 -33.10 -9.86
CA ASN A 367 7.63 -34.12 -10.80
C ASN A 367 8.51 -33.50 -11.90
N LYS A 368 9.80 -33.83 -11.90
CA LYS A 368 10.76 -33.31 -12.87
C LYS A 368 10.40 -33.67 -14.32
N ASN A 369 9.82 -34.84 -14.55
CA ASN A 369 9.45 -35.30 -15.88
C ASN A 369 8.29 -34.50 -16.50
N ASN A 370 7.54 -33.77 -15.68
CA ASN A 370 6.42 -32.92 -16.08
C ASN A 370 6.75 -31.42 -15.99
N SER A 371 7.98 -31.06 -15.66
CA SER A 371 8.42 -29.66 -15.56
C SER A 371 8.93 -29.15 -16.90
N LEU A 372 8.34 -28.07 -17.40
CA LEU A 372 8.75 -27.41 -18.64
C LEU A 372 10.22 -27.00 -18.61
N LYS A 373 10.67 -26.45 -17.46
CA LYS A 373 12.04 -26.03 -17.21
C LYS A 373 13.04 -27.20 -17.32
N PHE A 374 12.70 -28.36 -16.75
CA PHE A 374 13.54 -29.55 -16.79
C PHE A 374 13.60 -30.20 -18.16
N LEU A 375 12.46 -30.26 -18.85
CA LEU A 375 12.36 -30.81 -20.19
C LEU A 375 12.96 -29.88 -21.26
N LYS A 376 13.21 -28.60 -20.92
CA LYS A 376 13.71 -27.57 -21.85
C LYS A 376 12.89 -27.47 -23.15
N ARG A 377 11.61 -27.81 -23.10
CA ARG A 377 10.68 -27.83 -24.26
C ARG A 377 9.79 -26.59 -24.26
N TYR A 378 10.39 -25.42 -24.29
CA TYR A 378 9.62 -24.19 -24.35
C TYR A 378 8.95 -24.03 -25.72
N PRO A 379 7.69 -23.53 -25.76
CA PRO A 379 7.02 -23.26 -27.02
C PRO A 379 7.75 -22.16 -27.78
N LEU A 380 7.94 -22.37 -29.07
CA LEU A 380 8.56 -21.41 -29.99
C LEU A 380 7.53 -20.56 -30.73
N LYS A 381 6.26 -20.96 -30.69
CA LYS A 381 5.15 -20.27 -31.36
C LYS A 381 4.00 -20.03 -30.39
N GLN A 382 3.32 -18.92 -30.63
CA GLN A 382 2.04 -18.59 -30.01
C GLN A 382 0.92 -19.45 -30.60
N PHE A 383 -0.25 -19.48 -29.96
CA PHE A 383 -1.43 -20.20 -30.43
C PHE A 383 -1.88 -19.76 -31.84
N ASN A 384 -1.69 -18.50 -32.20
CA ASN A 384 -1.98 -17.93 -33.52
C ASN A 384 -0.93 -18.26 -34.60
N GLY A 385 0.08 -19.07 -34.29
CA GLY A 385 1.15 -19.47 -35.21
C GLY A 385 2.35 -18.51 -35.27
N ASN A 386 2.27 -17.32 -34.68
CA ASN A 386 3.38 -16.37 -34.66
C ASN A 386 4.54 -16.88 -33.78
N HIS A 387 5.77 -16.58 -34.22
CA HIS A 387 6.95 -16.90 -33.41
C HIS A 387 7.01 -16.06 -32.15
N ILE A 388 7.41 -16.69 -31.04
CA ILE A 388 7.71 -16.02 -29.77
C ILE A 388 9.10 -15.41 -29.94
N ILE A 389 9.17 -14.06 -29.91
CA ILE A 389 10.40 -13.29 -30.15
C ILE A 389 11.39 -13.48 -29.00
N GLU A 390 10.88 -13.46 -27.74
CA GLU A 390 11.70 -13.73 -26.55
C GLU A 390 11.37 -15.10 -25.97
N PRO A 391 12.34 -16.01 -25.88
CA PRO A 391 12.10 -17.34 -25.31
C PRO A 391 11.65 -17.25 -23.85
N LEU A 392 10.66 -18.05 -23.47
CA LEU A 392 10.14 -18.14 -22.10
C LEU A 392 11.16 -18.87 -21.18
N LYS A 393 12.28 -18.22 -20.85
CA LYS A 393 13.39 -18.83 -20.10
C LYS A 393 13.10 -19.09 -18.63
N TYR A 394 12.17 -18.34 -18.02
CA TYR A 394 11.96 -18.31 -16.57
C TYR A 394 10.62 -18.86 -16.12
N VAL A 395 9.76 -19.24 -17.05
CA VAL A 395 8.45 -19.80 -16.74
C VAL A 395 8.60 -21.31 -16.56
N ASP A 396 8.20 -21.83 -15.41
CA ASP A 396 8.07 -23.26 -15.19
C ASP A 396 6.59 -23.62 -15.06
N VAL A 397 6.10 -24.50 -15.93
CA VAL A 397 4.71 -24.95 -15.98
C VAL A 397 4.71 -26.47 -15.86
N PHE A 398 3.72 -27.00 -15.15
CA PHE A 398 3.48 -28.44 -15.10
C PHE A 398 2.81 -28.89 -16.39
N ILE A 399 3.43 -29.86 -17.09
CA ILE A 399 2.95 -30.38 -18.36
C ILE A 399 2.22 -31.70 -18.09
N ASN A 400 0.95 -31.76 -18.46
CA ASN A 400 0.18 -32.99 -18.50
C ASN A 400 0.02 -33.50 -19.92
N GLU A 401 -0.02 -34.80 -20.09
CA GLU A 401 -0.44 -35.39 -21.35
C GLU A 401 -1.94 -35.12 -21.57
N MET A 402 -2.28 -34.80 -22.80
CA MET A 402 -3.70 -34.66 -23.20
C MET A 402 -4.39 -36.01 -23.12
N GLY A 403 -5.51 -36.06 -22.43
CA GLY A 403 -6.38 -37.24 -22.42
C GLY A 403 -6.90 -37.60 -23.82
N SER A 404 -7.33 -38.82 -24.00
CA SER A 404 -7.84 -39.29 -25.29
C SER A 404 -8.98 -38.44 -25.84
N TYR A 405 -9.87 -37.96 -24.98
CA TYR A 405 -10.96 -37.04 -25.34
C TYR A 405 -10.50 -35.66 -25.78
N GLN A 406 -9.39 -35.18 -25.25
CA GLN A 406 -8.83 -33.86 -25.63
C GLN A 406 -7.99 -33.94 -26.90
N LYS A 407 -7.61 -35.14 -27.35
CA LYS A 407 -6.89 -35.39 -28.61
C LYS A 407 -7.81 -35.55 -29.82
N MET A 408 -9.12 -35.70 -29.59
CA MET A 408 -10.15 -35.68 -30.62
C MET A 408 -10.49 -34.24 -31.01
#